data_9c43a7254d17cec138cd71915696e3a6
#
_entry.id   9c43a7254d17cec138cd71915696e3a6
#
_cell.length_a   1.000
_cell.length_b   1.000
_cell.length_c   1.000
_cell.angle_alpha   90.00
_cell.angle_beta   90.00
_cell.angle_gamma   90.00
#
_symmetry.space_group_name_H-M   'P 1'
#
loop_
_entity.id
_entity.type
_entity.pdbx_description
1 polymer ?
#
loop_
_entity_poly.entity_id
_entity_poly.type
_entity_poly.pdbx_seq_one_letter_code
_entity_poly.pdbx_strand_id
1 'polypeptide(L)'
;MRNLNHLSEVFHSYDTYVIDLWGVMHNGISLNSKAIEVVENLSECSKKIVFLSNAPRPSSKVVEFLKRMKMKEKYLSKVITSGEAAMQAINQNKFGKNFYHLGPSRDQSIFEKVLENKTSLDTCDFILCTGPVSYTHLTLPTIYSV
;
A
#
# COMPACT_ATOMS: atom_id res chain seq x y z
N MET A 1 -0.49 -7.70 26.71
CA MET A 1 -1.10 -7.78 25.38
C MET A 1 -1.85 -9.10 25.32
N ARG A 2 -3.13 -9.12 24.95
CA ARG A 2 -3.89 -10.36 24.83
C ARG A 2 -3.60 -11.00 23.47
N ASN A 3 -3.13 -12.24 23.46
CA ASN A 3 -3.00 -13.00 22.21
C ASN A 3 -4.36 -13.62 21.87
N LEU A 4 -4.77 -13.46 20.61
CA LEU A 4 -5.97 -14.07 20.08
C LEU A 4 -5.61 -15.42 19.46
N ASN A 5 -6.38 -16.45 19.77
CA ASN A 5 -6.26 -17.74 19.08
C ASN A 5 -7.08 -17.76 17.78
N HIS A 6 -8.18 -16.98 17.75
CA HIS A 6 -9.06 -16.90 16.59
C HIS A 6 -9.73 -15.54 16.50
N LEU A 7 -10.02 -15.08 15.27
CA LEU A 7 -10.67 -13.80 15.02
C LEU A 7 -12.07 -13.70 15.66
N SER A 8 -12.76 -14.84 15.81
CA SER A 8 -14.09 -14.87 16.45
C SER A 8 -14.12 -14.31 17.88
N GLU A 9 -12.98 -14.31 18.58
CA GLU A 9 -12.92 -13.78 19.95
C GLU A 9 -13.16 -12.25 20.01
N VAL A 10 -12.95 -11.54 18.91
CA VAL A 10 -13.11 -10.09 18.81
C VAL A 10 -14.17 -9.68 17.76
N PHE A 11 -14.78 -10.66 17.10
CA PHE A 11 -15.73 -10.42 16.01
C PHE A 11 -16.88 -9.50 16.39
N HIS A 12 -17.46 -9.66 17.59
CA HIS A 12 -18.57 -8.85 18.06
C HIS A 12 -18.16 -7.46 18.54
N SER A 13 -16.86 -7.24 18.78
CA SER A 13 -16.33 -5.99 19.32
C SER A 13 -16.06 -4.93 18.26
N TYR A 14 -16.03 -5.31 16.98
CA TYR A 14 -15.68 -4.41 15.88
C TYR A 14 -16.63 -4.53 14.70
N ASP A 15 -16.93 -3.39 14.06
CA ASP A 15 -17.77 -3.33 12.86
C ASP A 15 -16.96 -3.12 11.58
N THR A 16 -15.70 -2.71 11.72
CA THR A 16 -14.80 -2.43 10.59
C THR A 16 -13.49 -3.18 10.76
N TYR A 17 -13.05 -3.82 9.69
CA TYR A 17 -11.80 -4.56 9.62
C TYR A 17 -10.89 -3.94 8.57
N VAL A 18 -9.71 -3.51 8.99
CA VAL A 18 -8.65 -3.05 8.10
C VAL A 18 -7.66 -4.19 7.93
N ILE A 19 -7.52 -4.67 6.69
CA ILE A 19 -6.78 -5.89 6.37
C ILE A 19 -5.65 -5.54 5.40
N ASP A 20 -4.44 -5.99 5.73
CA ASP A 20 -3.28 -5.87 4.82
C ASP A 20 -3.42 -6.84 3.63
N LEU A 21 -2.75 -6.51 2.53
CA LEU A 21 -2.80 -7.32 1.31
C LEU A 21 -1.61 -8.28 1.20
N TRP A 22 -0.40 -7.78 1.20
CA TRP A 22 0.80 -8.60 0.98
C TRP A 22 1.10 -9.48 2.20
N GLY A 23 1.28 -10.76 1.97
CA GLY A 23 1.53 -11.74 3.03
C GLY A 23 0.29 -12.16 3.83
N VAL A 24 -0.82 -11.42 3.70
CA VAL A 24 -2.11 -11.72 4.34
C VAL A 24 -3.11 -12.25 3.31
N MET A 25 -3.53 -11.40 2.37
CA MET A 25 -4.51 -11.78 1.35
C MET A 25 -3.89 -12.52 0.16
N HIS A 26 -2.62 -12.28 -0.15
CA HIS A 26 -1.89 -12.92 -1.25
C HIS A 26 -0.38 -12.95 -0.99
N ASN A 27 0.31 -13.86 -1.69
CA ASN A 27 1.76 -14.02 -1.67
C ASN A 27 2.47 -13.45 -2.92
N GLY A 28 1.76 -12.70 -3.74
CA GLY A 28 2.26 -12.18 -5.02
C GLY A 28 1.97 -13.08 -6.23
N ILE A 29 1.61 -14.35 -6.02
CA ILE A 29 1.31 -15.33 -7.05
C ILE A 29 -0.16 -15.75 -7.00
N SER A 30 -0.68 -16.02 -5.81
CA SER A 30 -2.03 -16.51 -5.58
C SER A 30 -2.65 -15.87 -4.34
N LEU A 31 -3.98 -15.88 -4.29
CA LEU A 31 -4.74 -15.51 -3.10
C LEU A 31 -4.61 -16.58 -2.01
N ASN A 32 -4.60 -16.13 -0.76
CA ASN A 32 -4.70 -17.01 0.39
C ASN A 32 -6.15 -17.42 0.60
N SER A 33 -6.46 -18.70 0.37
CA SER A 33 -7.84 -19.21 0.43
C SER A 33 -8.47 -19.02 1.81
N LYS A 34 -7.73 -19.23 2.90
CA LYS A 34 -8.23 -19.03 4.27
C LYS A 34 -8.54 -17.55 4.55
N ALA A 35 -7.70 -16.62 4.06
CA ALA A 35 -7.97 -15.20 4.22
C ALA A 35 -9.20 -14.76 3.40
N ILE A 36 -9.39 -15.31 2.21
CA ILE A 36 -10.61 -15.07 1.41
C ILE A 36 -11.85 -15.58 2.13
N GLU A 37 -11.82 -16.78 2.71
CA GLU A 37 -12.92 -17.33 3.51
C GLU A 37 -13.28 -16.40 4.68
N VAL A 38 -12.30 -15.89 5.40
CA VAL A 38 -12.52 -14.91 6.48
C VAL A 38 -13.20 -13.64 5.96
N VAL A 39 -12.73 -13.10 4.83
CA VAL A 39 -13.31 -11.91 4.20
C VAL A 39 -14.76 -12.18 3.77
N GLU A 40 -15.05 -13.36 3.24
CA GLU A 40 -16.42 -13.76 2.88
C GLU A 40 -17.33 -13.80 4.09
N ASN A 41 -16.92 -14.47 5.16
CA ASN A 41 -17.67 -14.55 6.41
C ASN A 41 -17.91 -13.18 7.03
N LEU A 42 -16.89 -12.30 7.06
CA LEU A 42 -17.06 -10.92 7.53
C LEU A 42 -18.09 -10.16 6.69
N SER A 43 -18.05 -10.32 5.37
CA SER A 43 -18.98 -9.67 4.44
C SER A 43 -20.41 -10.18 4.60
N GLU A 44 -20.61 -11.49 4.80
CA GLU A 44 -21.92 -12.10 5.05
C GLU A 44 -22.54 -11.60 6.36
N CYS A 45 -21.70 -11.34 7.35
CA CYS A 45 -22.11 -10.74 8.63
C CYS A 45 -22.20 -9.22 8.57
N SER A 46 -22.24 -8.62 7.37
CA SER A 46 -22.38 -7.16 7.16
C SER A 46 -21.27 -6.32 7.80
N LYS A 47 -20.10 -6.90 8.07
CA LYS A 47 -18.95 -6.14 8.57
C LYS A 47 -18.31 -5.33 7.45
N LYS A 48 -17.81 -4.14 7.79
CA LYS A 48 -17.09 -3.28 6.83
C LYS A 48 -15.65 -3.78 6.67
N ILE A 49 -15.20 -3.91 5.43
CA ILE A 49 -13.85 -4.36 5.11
C ILE A 49 -13.16 -3.27 4.31
N VAL A 50 -11.94 -2.92 4.71
CA VAL A 50 -11.05 -2.01 4.00
C VAL A 50 -9.70 -2.71 3.83
N PHE A 51 -9.20 -2.78 2.60
CA PHE A 51 -7.86 -3.26 2.36
C PHE A 51 -6.88 -2.08 2.38
N LEU A 52 -5.89 -2.19 3.23
CA LEU A 52 -4.83 -1.20 3.38
C LEU A 52 -3.49 -1.82 2.99
N SER A 53 -2.77 -1.20 2.07
CA SER A 53 -1.49 -1.70 1.59
C SER A 53 -0.42 -0.61 1.60
N ASN A 54 0.79 -0.99 1.96
CA ASN A 54 1.98 -0.14 1.83
C ASN A 54 2.55 -0.11 0.40
N ALA A 55 1.84 -0.66 -0.59
CA ALA A 55 2.27 -0.65 -1.98
C ALA A 55 2.49 0.79 -2.48
N PRO A 56 3.69 1.12 -3.02
CA PRO A 56 3.99 2.43 -3.57
C PRO A 56 3.40 2.57 -4.99
N ARG A 57 2.10 2.38 -5.11
CA ARG A 57 1.35 2.40 -6.39
C ARG A 57 -0.05 2.94 -6.17
N PRO A 58 -0.67 3.59 -7.18
CA PRO A 58 -2.08 3.96 -7.13
C PRO A 58 -2.98 2.75 -6.82
N SER A 59 -4.04 2.96 -6.07
CA SER A 59 -5.00 1.90 -5.70
C SER A 59 -5.56 1.18 -6.92
N SER A 60 -5.77 1.87 -8.04
CA SER A 60 -6.23 1.28 -9.31
C SER A 60 -5.30 0.17 -9.81
N LYS A 61 -3.98 0.37 -9.72
CA LYS A 61 -2.99 -0.64 -10.15
C LYS A 61 -2.98 -1.86 -9.25
N VAL A 62 -3.20 -1.67 -7.96
CA VAL A 62 -3.34 -2.79 -7.01
C VAL A 62 -4.65 -3.55 -7.25
N VAL A 63 -5.74 -2.85 -7.53
CA VAL A 63 -7.03 -3.44 -7.91
C VAL A 63 -6.90 -4.29 -9.18
N GLU A 64 -6.25 -3.79 -10.23
CA GLU A 64 -5.98 -4.54 -11.46
C GLU A 64 -5.19 -5.83 -11.18
N PHE A 65 -4.21 -5.76 -10.27
CA PHE A 65 -3.41 -6.91 -9.87
C PHE A 65 -4.25 -7.97 -9.13
N LEU A 66 -5.10 -7.53 -8.17
CA LEU A 66 -6.00 -8.42 -7.44
C LEU A 66 -7.07 -9.05 -8.35
N LYS A 67 -7.58 -8.32 -9.35
CA LYS A 67 -8.48 -8.87 -10.37
C LYS A 67 -7.82 -9.99 -11.16
N ARG A 68 -6.57 -9.84 -11.56
CA ARG A 68 -5.80 -10.91 -12.24
C ARG A 68 -5.66 -12.15 -11.37
N MET A 69 -5.58 -11.99 -10.05
CA MET A 69 -5.61 -13.09 -9.08
C MET A 69 -7.02 -13.66 -8.84
N LYS A 70 -8.05 -13.17 -9.56
CA LYS A 70 -9.45 -13.60 -9.44
C LYS A 70 -10.09 -13.24 -8.09
N MET A 71 -9.65 -12.18 -7.45
CA MET A 71 -10.35 -11.63 -6.29
C MET A 71 -11.70 -11.09 -6.70
N LYS A 72 -12.76 -11.41 -5.94
CA LYS A 72 -14.13 -11.00 -6.24
C LYS A 72 -14.26 -9.47 -6.25
N GLU A 73 -14.90 -8.90 -7.28
CA GLU A 73 -14.99 -7.45 -7.49
C GLU A 73 -15.66 -6.71 -6.34
N LYS A 74 -16.64 -7.33 -5.67
CA LYS A 74 -17.33 -6.75 -4.52
C LYS A 74 -16.41 -6.29 -3.38
N TYR A 75 -15.19 -6.85 -3.30
CA TYR A 75 -14.21 -6.49 -2.29
C TYR A 75 -13.24 -5.39 -2.75
N LEU A 76 -13.15 -5.12 -4.04
CA LEU A 76 -12.11 -4.26 -4.61
C LEU A 76 -12.42 -2.75 -4.50
N SER A 77 -13.63 -2.37 -4.11
CA SER A 77 -14.03 -0.96 -3.98
C SER A 77 -13.36 -0.21 -2.81
N LYS A 78 -12.73 -0.93 -1.89
CA LYS A 78 -12.15 -0.38 -0.66
C LYS A 78 -10.69 -0.76 -0.49
N VAL A 79 -9.92 -0.57 -1.54
CA VAL A 79 -8.45 -0.74 -1.52
C VAL A 79 -7.81 0.63 -1.40
N ILE A 80 -7.03 0.82 -0.35
CA ILE A 80 -6.27 2.05 -0.07
C ILE A 80 -4.79 1.68 -0.06
N THR A 81 -3.97 2.48 -0.74
CA THR A 81 -2.52 2.26 -0.82
C THR A 81 -1.74 3.48 -0.35
N SER A 82 -0.53 3.29 0.13
CA SER A 82 0.39 4.38 0.44
C SER A 82 0.71 5.21 -0.81
N GLY A 83 0.81 4.56 -1.98
CA GLY A 83 1.01 5.24 -3.26
C GLY A 83 -0.14 6.17 -3.63
N GLU A 84 -1.40 5.78 -3.37
CA GLU A 84 -2.56 6.65 -3.58
C GLU A 84 -2.51 7.89 -2.68
N ALA A 85 -2.19 7.70 -1.40
CA ALA A 85 -2.06 8.81 -0.45
C ALA A 85 -0.93 9.77 -0.84
N ALA A 86 0.23 9.23 -1.28
CA ALA A 86 1.34 10.03 -1.79
C ALA A 86 0.96 10.80 -3.05
N MET A 87 0.29 10.15 -4.02
CA MET A 87 -0.18 10.79 -5.24
C MET A 87 -1.13 11.95 -4.96
N GLN A 88 -2.06 11.78 -4.03
CA GLN A 88 -2.97 12.86 -3.62
C GLN A 88 -2.22 14.02 -2.99
N ALA A 89 -1.25 13.75 -2.11
CA ALA A 89 -0.44 14.79 -1.46
C ALA A 89 0.43 15.57 -2.47
N ILE A 90 1.01 14.88 -3.45
CA ILE A 90 1.80 15.48 -4.53
C ILE A 90 0.91 16.37 -5.41
N ASN A 91 -0.24 15.87 -5.85
CA ASN A 91 -1.17 16.63 -6.71
C ASN A 91 -1.73 17.89 -6.00
N GLN A 92 -1.77 17.89 -4.68
CA GLN A 92 -2.18 19.02 -3.85
C GLN A 92 -1.03 19.95 -3.47
N ASN A 93 0.20 19.69 -3.94
CA ASN A 93 1.43 20.40 -3.55
C ASN A 93 1.61 20.52 -2.02
N LYS A 94 1.21 19.49 -1.28
CA LYS A 94 1.20 19.49 0.19
C LYS A 94 2.57 19.72 0.82
N PHE A 95 3.64 19.30 0.13
CA PHE A 95 5.02 19.36 0.60
C PHE A 95 5.92 20.24 -0.30
N GLY A 96 5.32 21.04 -1.17
CA GLY A 96 5.99 21.80 -2.21
C GLY A 96 5.68 21.22 -3.59
N LYS A 97 6.22 21.87 -4.63
CA LYS A 97 5.95 21.51 -6.03
C LYS A 97 7.00 20.53 -6.59
N ASN A 98 8.26 20.81 -6.32
CA ASN A 98 9.38 20.10 -6.91
C ASN A 98 9.82 18.91 -6.03
N PHE A 99 10.05 17.76 -6.62
CA PHE A 99 10.45 16.58 -5.86
C PHE A 99 11.62 15.83 -6.49
N TYR A 100 12.42 15.21 -5.64
CA TYR A 100 13.37 14.19 -6.04
C TYR A 100 12.76 12.80 -5.79
N HIS A 101 12.81 11.93 -6.80
CA HIS A 101 12.31 10.56 -6.64
C HIS A 101 13.45 9.61 -6.28
N LEU A 102 13.38 9.03 -5.09
CA LEU A 102 14.24 7.95 -4.63
C LEU A 102 13.47 6.62 -4.68
N GLY A 103 13.72 5.84 -5.70
CA GLY A 103 13.02 4.56 -5.90
C GLY A 103 13.16 4.00 -7.30
N PRO A 104 12.67 2.79 -7.53
CA PRO A 104 12.73 2.14 -8.84
C PRO A 104 11.80 2.82 -9.85
N SER A 105 12.19 2.80 -11.13
CA SER A 105 11.42 3.42 -12.22
C SER A 105 10.00 2.84 -12.39
N ARG A 106 9.78 1.59 -11.96
CA ARG A 106 8.45 0.94 -11.98
C ARG A 106 7.40 1.66 -11.13
N ASP A 107 7.80 2.52 -10.20
CA ASP A 107 6.90 3.22 -9.28
C ASP A 107 6.51 4.63 -9.78
N GLN A 108 6.89 5.00 -11.01
CA GLN A 108 6.61 6.32 -11.62
C GLN A 108 5.11 6.63 -11.75
N SER A 109 4.25 5.62 -11.73
CA SER A 109 2.79 5.81 -11.80
C SER A 109 2.20 6.69 -10.71
N ILE A 110 2.94 6.91 -9.60
CA ILE A 110 2.53 7.81 -8.51
C ILE A 110 2.54 9.28 -8.94
N PHE A 111 3.48 9.66 -9.80
CA PHE A 111 3.73 11.05 -10.19
C PHE A 111 3.70 11.26 -11.71
N GLU A 112 3.12 10.33 -12.46
CA GLU A 112 3.03 10.39 -13.92
C GLU A 112 2.41 11.71 -14.42
N LYS A 113 1.39 12.21 -13.70
CA LYS A 113 0.68 13.44 -14.05
C LYS A 113 1.44 14.74 -13.75
N VAL A 114 2.50 14.66 -12.98
CA VAL A 114 3.32 15.79 -12.52
C VAL A 114 4.81 15.52 -12.73
N LEU A 115 5.13 14.76 -13.77
CA LEU A 115 6.51 14.35 -14.07
C LEU A 115 7.43 15.54 -14.31
N GLU A 116 6.91 16.64 -14.80
CA GLU A 116 7.63 17.90 -15.00
C GLU A 116 8.15 18.52 -13.70
N ASN A 117 7.58 18.16 -12.57
CA ASN A 117 8.01 18.64 -11.25
C ASN A 117 9.16 17.81 -10.64
N LYS A 118 9.55 16.72 -11.31
CA LYS A 118 10.70 15.91 -10.88
C LYS A 118 12.00 16.67 -11.17
N THR A 119 12.83 16.83 -10.12
CA THR A 119 14.07 17.60 -10.20
C THR A 119 15.24 16.89 -9.50
N SER A 120 16.40 17.53 -9.47
CA SER A 120 17.58 17.04 -8.76
C SER A 120 17.39 17.15 -7.24
N LEU A 121 18.23 16.43 -6.49
CA LEU A 121 18.20 16.44 -5.03
C LEU A 121 18.46 17.85 -4.45
N ASP A 122 19.32 18.63 -5.12
CA ASP A 122 19.73 19.96 -4.64
C ASP A 122 18.65 21.03 -4.82
N THR A 123 17.65 20.78 -5.67
CA THR A 123 16.62 21.77 -6.04
C THR A 123 15.21 21.32 -5.70
N CYS A 124 15.05 20.19 -5.02
CA CYS A 124 13.75 19.67 -4.63
C CYS A 124 13.23 20.32 -3.34
N ASP A 125 11.91 20.41 -3.26
CA ASP A 125 11.22 20.80 -2.03
C ASP A 125 11.09 19.62 -1.06
N PHE A 126 10.98 18.39 -1.62
CA PHE A 126 10.88 17.16 -0.84
C PHE A 126 11.40 15.93 -1.61
N ILE A 127 11.66 14.85 -0.86
CA ILE A 127 12.07 13.55 -1.42
C ILE A 127 10.88 12.60 -1.38
N LEU A 128 10.51 12.07 -2.56
CA LEU A 128 9.54 10.99 -2.69
C LEU A 128 10.29 9.65 -2.69
N CYS A 129 10.28 8.96 -1.54
CA CYS A 129 10.89 7.64 -1.40
C CYS A 129 9.84 6.55 -1.60
N THR A 130 9.97 5.72 -2.65
CA THR A 130 9.02 4.64 -2.97
C THR A 130 9.58 3.25 -2.68
N GLY A 131 10.86 3.15 -2.39
CA GLY A 131 11.50 1.88 -2.03
C GLY A 131 12.98 1.83 -2.38
N PRO A 132 13.67 0.74 -2.03
CA PRO A 132 15.08 0.57 -2.35
C PRO A 132 15.29 0.46 -3.87
N VAL A 133 16.33 1.10 -4.36
CA VAL A 133 16.78 0.98 -5.74
C VAL A 133 17.78 -0.17 -5.79
N SER A 134 17.54 -1.15 -6.65
CA SER A 134 18.32 -2.40 -6.72
C SER A 134 19.83 -2.22 -7.04
N TYR A 135 20.27 -1.04 -7.40
CA TYR A 135 21.65 -0.74 -7.79
C TYR A 135 22.29 0.43 -7.05
N THR A 136 21.60 1.06 -6.13
CA THR A 136 22.22 2.03 -5.23
C THR A 136 22.67 1.32 -3.97
N HIS A 137 23.96 1.26 -3.76
CA HIS A 137 24.56 0.97 -2.48
C HIS A 137 24.26 2.12 -1.53
N LEU A 138 23.01 2.24 -1.08
CA LEU A 138 22.67 3.01 0.09
C LEU A 138 23.16 2.18 1.29
N THR A 139 24.45 2.22 1.53
CA THR A 139 24.99 1.90 2.84
C THR A 139 24.51 3.00 3.77
N LEU A 140 23.37 2.78 4.41
CA LEU A 140 23.05 3.55 5.61
C LEU A 140 24.21 3.32 6.58
N PRO A 141 24.82 4.38 7.13
CA PRO A 141 25.81 4.20 8.17
C PRO A 141 25.14 3.41 9.28
N THR A 142 25.69 2.25 9.61
CA THR A 142 25.23 1.44 10.73
C THR A 142 25.53 2.26 11.98
N ILE A 143 24.51 2.88 12.54
CA ILE A 143 24.63 3.55 13.82
C ILE A 143 24.74 2.44 14.85
N TYR A 144 25.95 2.12 15.25
CA TYR A 144 26.18 1.35 16.47
C TYR A 144 25.80 2.28 17.63
N SER A 145 24.65 2.05 18.26
CA SER A 145 24.40 2.59 19.59
C SER A 145 25.32 1.87 20.57
N VAL A 146 26.19 2.65 21.19
CA VAL A 146 27.01 2.25 22.33
C VAL A 146 26.13 2.13 23.58
#